data_1112c4209b777b9fc1c3499e84e0d838
#
_entry.id   1112c4209b777b9fc1c3499e84e0d838
#
_cell.length_a   1.000
_cell.length_b   1.000
_cell.length_c   1.000
_cell.angle_alpha   90.00
_cell.angle_beta   90.00
_cell.angle_gamma   90.00
#
_symmetry.space_group_name_H-M   'P 1'
#
loop_
_entity.id
_entity.type
_entity.pdbx_description
1 polymer ?
#
loop_
_entity_poly.entity_id
_entity_poly.type
_entity_poly.pdbx_seq_one_letter_code
_entity_poly.pdbx_strand_id
1 'polypeptide(L)'
;RVNPPDPSDDDVYISAAQVKRCDLVPGDRVSGPRRAPRRSERFASLVRIDAINDRPTSEVADSARFEELPIGFPTERFRLGSEDPTLKAIEWLTPFGRGSRVLITGRAQAGKTESLRRLAAAIGGQDDVQLLLALVGVRPEEIPEWEAEPAAALSLAASADAQAQALERVIDQGRRLAARGAHVVAIVDALDGVPSHLARKALGAARSIRDGGSLTVIASAAAPLGGETTVVALDASLTGAGRFPALDLTQSWTMRPELLVGDAGAEGIARARTEALGT
;
A
#
# COMPACT_ATOMS: atom_id res chain seq x y z
N ARG A 1 15.08 0.74 -1.10
CA ARG A 1 15.52 0.89 0.30
C ARG A 1 16.36 2.14 0.43
N VAL A 2 16.05 2.99 1.39
CA VAL A 2 16.89 4.16 1.72
C VAL A 2 18.16 3.68 2.44
N ASN A 3 18.04 2.63 3.27
CA ASN A 3 19.14 1.88 3.85
C ASN A 3 18.78 0.40 3.82
N PRO A 4 19.49 -0.46 3.05
CA PRO A 4 19.33 -1.89 3.18
C PRO A 4 19.78 -2.30 4.60
N PRO A 5 19.21 -3.37 5.20
CA PRO A 5 19.73 -3.92 6.44
C PRO A 5 21.20 -4.28 6.27
N ASP A 6 21.94 -4.23 7.37
CA ASP A 6 23.36 -4.59 7.33
C ASP A 6 23.52 -6.02 6.77
N PRO A 7 24.49 -6.24 5.88
CA PRO A 7 24.73 -7.53 5.28
C PRO A 7 25.03 -8.59 6.36
N SER A 8 24.28 -9.68 6.35
CA SER A 8 24.48 -10.84 7.23
C SER A 8 25.23 -11.96 6.49
N ASP A 9 25.84 -12.88 7.23
CA ASP A 9 26.56 -14.02 6.63
C ASP A 9 25.61 -15.01 5.93
N ASP A 10 24.30 -14.93 6.18
CA ASP A 10 23.27 -15.74 5.53
C ASP A 10 22.80 -15.14 4.19
N ASP A 11 23.24 -13.93 3.84
CA ASP A 11 22.87 -13.29 2.60
C ASP A 11 23.37 -14.06 1.38
N VAL A 12 22.56 -14.08 0.33
CA VAL A 12 22.87 -14.71 -0.94
C VAL A 12 22.99 -13.66 -2.03
N TYR A 13 24.13 -13.61 -2.67
CA TYR A 13 24.37 -12.69 -3.78
C TYR A 13 23.62 -13.13 -5.04
N ILE A 14 22.89 -12.20 -5.65
CA ILE A 14 22.26 -12.34 -6.97
C ILE A 14 22.98 -11.39 -7.92
N SER A 15 23.46 -11.90 -9.06
CA SER A 15 24.20 -11.09 -10.01
C SER A 15 23.29 -10.03 -10.67
N ALA A 16 23.86 -8.87 -11.01
CA ALA A 16 23.15 -7.81 -11.72
C ALA A 16 22.55 -8.28 -13.06
N ALA A 17 23.21 -9.23 -13.72
CA ALA A 17 22.69 -9.85 -14.95
C ALA A 17 21.42 -10.69 -14.70
N GLN A 18 21.36 -11.41 -13.58
CA GLN A 18 20.17 -12.16 -13.20
C GLN A 18 19.02 -11.22 -12.80
N VAL A 19 19.32 -10.18 -12.00
CA VAL A 19 18.35 -9.14 -11.61
C VAL A 19 17.73 -8.51 -12.85
N LYS A 20 18.56 -8.12 -13.83
CA LYS A 20 18.09 -7.50 -15.08
C LYS A 20 17.30 -8.47 -15.96
N ARG A 21 17.80 -9.71 -16.12
CA ARG A 21 17.15 -10.72 -16.98
C ARG A 21 15.78 -11.12 -16.47
N CYS A 22 15.63 -11.23 -15.15
CA CYS A 22 14.37 -11.64 -14.51
C CYS A 22 13.52 -10.44 -14.08
N ASP A 23 13.95 -9.21 -14.39
CA ASP A 23 13.29 -7.95 -13.98
C ASP A 23 12.91 -7.94 -12.48
N LEU A 24 13.86 -8.40 -11.63
CA LEU A 24 13.63 -8.50 -10.19
C LEU A 24 13.47 -7.13 -9.55
N VAL A 25 12.56 -7.04 -8.61
CA VAL A 25 12.36 -5.86 -7.78
C VAL A 25 12.50 -6.22 -6.29
N PRO A 26 12.82 -5.25 -5.43
CA PRO A 26 12.80 -5.48 -3.99
C PRO A 26 11.43 -6.02 -3.54
N GLY A 27 11.43 -7.07 -2.72
CA GLY A 27 10.22 -7.79 -2.32
C GLY A 27 9.95 -9.08 -3.10
N ASP A 28 10.57 -9.31 -4.25
CA ASP A 28 10.49 -10.60 -4.93
C ASP A 28 11.14 -11.70 -4.07
N ARG A 29 10.41 -12.81 -3.87
CA ARG A 29 10.96 -14.04 -3.34
C ARG A 29 11.53 -14.88 -4.47
N VAL A 30 12.82 -15.22 -4.39
CA VAL A 30 13.49 -16.01 -5.43
C VAL A 30 13.97 -17.32 -4.87
N SER A 31 13.85 -18.39 -5.66
CA SER A 31 14.40 -19.71 -5.33
C SER A 31 15.28 -20.24 -6.45
N GLY A 32 16.27 -21.05 -6.06
CA GLY A 32 17.21 -21.66 -6.98
C GLY A 32 18.45 -22.23 -6.28
N PRO A 33 19.31 -23.01 -6.97
CA PRO A 33 20.51 -23.58 -6.40
C PRO A 33 21.53 -22.49 -6.04
N ARG A 34 22.08 -22.57 -4.84
CA ARG A 34 23.17 -21.72 -4.37
C ARG A 34 24.50 -22.46 -4.36
N ARG A 35 25.59 -21.74 -4.56
CA ARG A 35 26.95 -22.24 -4.34
C ARG A 35 27.60 -21.52 -3.16
N ALA A 36 28.50 -22.23 -2.50
CA ALA A 36 29.32 -21.63 -1.44
C ALA A 36 30.19 -20.47 -1.98
N PRO A 37 30.53 -19.48 -1.14
CA PRO A 37 31.41 -18.39 -1.53
C PRO A 37 32.82 -18.90 -1.89
N ARG A 38 33.43 -18.29 -2.89
CA ARG A 38 34.85 -18.52 -3.23
C ARG A 38 35.75 -17.72 -2.29
N ARG A 39 37.06 -17.98 -2.30
CA ARG A 39 38.05 -17.30 -1.42
C ARG A 39 37.97 -15.76 -1.43
N SER A 40 37.54 -15.16 -2.55
CA SER A 40 37.42 -13.71 -2.72
C SER A 40 35.99 -13.19 -2.54
N GLU A 41 35.02 -14.05 -2.23
CA GLU A 41 33.61 -13.71 -2.12
C GLU A 41 33.17 -13.79 -0.65
N ARG A 42 32.46 -12.78 -0.18
CA ARG A 42 31.91 -12.77 1.18
C ARG A 42 30.65 -13.63 1.29
N PHE A 43 29.81 -13.64 0.27
CA PHE A 43 28.49 -14.27 0.32
C PHE A 43 28.37 -15.47 -0.62
N ALA A 44 27.52 -16.43 -0.24
CA ALA A 44 27.05 -17.44 -1.17
C ALA A 44 26.41 -16.77 -2.41
N SER A 45 26.44 -17.44 -3.55
CA SER A 45 25.87 -16.87 -4.78
C SER A 45 24.76 -17.78 -5.32
N LEU A 46 23.68 -17.18 -5.77
CA LEU A 46 22.62 -17.88 -6.50
C LEU A 46 23.16 -18.25 -7.89
N VAL A 47 23.18 -19.54 -8.21
CA VAL A 47 23.69 -20.02 -9.52
C VAL A 47 22.74 -19.66 -10.64
N ARG A 48 21.44 -19.90 -10.39
CA ARG A 48 20.34 -19.55 -11.30
C ARG A 48 19.08 -19.30 -10.49
N ILE A 49 18.12 -18.62 -11.09
CA ILE A 49 16.79 -18.42 -10.53
C ILE A 49 15.86 -19.43 -11.19
N ASP A 50 15.26 -20.31 -10.40
CA ASP A 50 14.33 -21.32 -10.89
C ASP A 50 12.87 -20.84 -10.74
N ALA A 51 12.55 -20.12 -9.65
CA ALA A 51 11.23 -19.55 -9.45
C ALA A 51 11.30 -18.15 -8.83
N ILE A 52 10.28 -17.35 -9.09
CA ILE A 52 10.03 -16.01 -8.53
C ILE A 52 8.62 -15.99 -7.96
N ASN A 53 8.47 -15.66 -6.67
CA ASN A 53 7.18 -15.68 -5.96
C ASN A 53 6.43 -17.02 -6.15
N ASP A 54 7.17 -18.12 -6.01
CA ASP A 54 6.71 -19.51 -6.13
C ASP A 54 6.23 -19.92 -7.54
N ARG A 55 6.44 -19.07 -8.56
CA ARG A 55 6.15 -19.38 -9.98
C ARG A 55 7.44 -19.63 -10.76
N PRO A 56 7.48 -20.63 -11.67
CA PRO A 56 8.64 -20.87 -12.54
C PRO A 56 9.06 -19.62 -13.30
N THR A 57 10.36 -19.40 -13.44
CA THR A 57 10.91 -18.20 -14.13
C THR A 57 10.40 -18.08 -15.57
N SER A 58 10.13 -19.19 -16.27
CA SER A 58 9.54 -19.19 -17.60
C SER A 58 8.15 -18.55 -17.65
N GLU A 59 7.30 -18.84 -16.66
CA GLU A 59 5.96 -18.27 -16.59
C GLU A 59 5.98 -16.78 -16.23
N VAL A 60 6.95 -16.36 -15.42
CA VAL A 60 7.09 -14.94 -15.04
C VAL A 60 7.64 -14.09 -16.20
N ALA A 61 8.56 -14.64 -17.00
CA ALA A 61 9.11 -13.95 -18.16
C ALA A 61 8.07 -13.68 -19.26
N ASP A 62 7.08 -14.56 -19.40
CA ASP A 62 5.99 -14.47 -20.38
C ASP A 62 4.74 -13.76 -19.81
N SER A 63 4.78 -13.24 -18.55
CA SER A 63 3.62 -12.61 -17.95
C SER A 63 3.26 -11.29 -18.65
N ALA A 64 1.97 -11.10 -18.88
CA ALA A 64 1.43 -9.86 -19.43
C ALA A 64 1.77 -8.66 -18.53
N ARG A 65 1.90 -7.47 -19.12
CA ARG A 65 2.13 -6.25 -18.36
C ARG A 65 0.98 -6.00 -17.40
N PHE A 66 1.26 -5.41 -16.26
CA PHE A 66 0.25 -5.10 -15.23
C PHE A 66 -0.98 -4.38 -15.80
N GLU A 67 -0.78 -3.47 -16.76
CA GLU A 67 -1.83 -2.70 -17.40
C GLU A 67 -2.74 -3.52 -18.32
N GLU A 68 -2.26 -4.65 -18.82
CA GLU A 68 -2.95 -5.55 -19.76
C GLU A 68 -3.73 -6.67 -19.05
N LEU A 69 -3.48 -6.84 -17.74
CA LEU A 69 -4.14 -7.89 -16.96
C LEU A 69 -5.62 -7.58 -16.73
N PRO A 70 -6.49 -8.63 -16.73
CA PRO A 70 -7.93 -8.44 -16.53
C PRO A 70 -8.21 -7.91 -15.13
N ILE A 71 -9.01 -6.86 -15.04
CA ILE A 71 -9.34 -6.17 -13.79
C ILE A 71 -10.76 -6.46 -13.33
N GLY A 72 -10.97 -6.39 -12.00
CA GLY A 72 -12.26 -6.46 -11.35
C GLY A 72 -12.45 -5.38 -10.29
N PHE A 73 -13.68 -5.24 -9.81
CA PHE A 73 -13.91 -4.48 -8.58
C PHE A 73 -13.31 -5.23 -7.39
N PRO A 74 -12.86 -4.52 -6.33
CA PRO A 74 -12.50 -5.14 -5.07
C PRO A 74 -13.68 -5.92 -4.47
N THR A 75 -13.48 -7.21 -4.20
CA THR A 75 -14.48 -8.10 -3.59
C THR A 75 -13.98 -8.73 -2.29
N GLU A 76 -12.66 -8.74 -2.07
CA GLU A 76 -12.05 -9.24 -0.86
C GLU A 76 -11.75 -8.10 0.10
N ARG A 77 -12.59 -7.97 1.13
CA ARG A 77 -12.45 -6.92 2.15
C ARG A 77 -11.25 -7.18 3.04
N PHE A 78 -10.49 -6.12 3.36
CA PHE A 78 -9.53 -6.18 4.46
C PHE A 78 -10.27 -6.24 5.80
N ARG A 79 -9.88 -7.24 6.61
CA ARG A 79 -10.30 -7.35 8.00
C ARG A 79 -9.15 -6.85 8.85
N LEU A 80 -9.37 -5.76 9.57
CA LEU A 80 -8.31 -5.12 10.34
C LEU A 80 -8.10 -5.79 11.71
N GLY A 81 -9.13 -6.46 12.22
CA GLY A 81 -9.05 -7.25 13.46
C GLY A 81 -8.64 -6.44 14.69
N SER A 82 -8.85 -5.13 14.67
CA SER A 82 -8.38 -4.20 15.69
C SER A 82 -9.48 -3.83 16.67
N GLU A 83 -9.10 -3.66 17.95
CA GLU A 83 -9.98 -3.08 18.97
C GLU A 83 -10.01 -1.54 18.95
N ASP A 84 -9.13 -0.91 18.17
CA ASP A 84 -9.09 0.54 18.01
C ASP A 84 -10.38 1.07 17.39
N PRO A 85 -11.06 2.05 18.02
CA PRO A 85 -12.34 2.55 17.57
C PRO A 85 -12.29 3.20 16.17
N THR A 86 -11.16 3.82 15.81
CA THR A 86 -10.99 4.44 14.48
C THR A 86 -10.86 3.38 13.41
N LEU A 87 -10.05 2.34 13.63
CA LEU A 87 -9.92 1.24 12.69
C LEU A 87 -11.22 0.44 12.54
N LYS A 88 -11.96 0.21 13.65
CA LYS A 88 -13.30 -0.38 13.60
C LYS A 88 -14.25 0.45 12.74
N ALA A 89 -14.27 1.77 12.95
CA ALA A 89 -15.12 2.66 12.15
C ALA A 89 -14.73 2.64 10.65
N ILE A 90 -13.44 2.67 10.33
CA ILE A 90 -12.96 2.56 8.97
C ILE A 90 -13.38 1.22 8.36
N GLU A 91 -13.16 0.10 9.05
CA GLU A 91 -13.49 -1.23 8.57
C GLU A 91 -14.97 -1.40 8.23
N TRP A 92 -15.87 -0.84 9.08
CA TRP A 92 -17.31 -1.08 8.95
C TRP A 92 -18.06 -0.01 8.17
N LEU A 93 -17.63 1.26 8.23
CA LEU A 93 -18.35 2.38 7.64
C LEU A 93 -17.77 2.86 6.31
N THR A 94 -16.48 2.56 6.08
CA THR A 94 -15.76 2.84 4.84
C THR A 94 -14.95 1.62 4.39
N PRO A 95 -15.61 0.44 4.20
CA PRO A 95 -14.90 -0.78 3.87
C PRO A 95 -14.10 -0.63 2.58
N PHE A 96 -12.94 -1.26 2.55
CA PHE A 96 -12.11 -1.35 1.37
C PHE A 96 -11.51 -2.76 1.24
N GLY A 97 -11.12 -3.11 0.04
CA GLY A 97 -10.62 -4.45 -0.27
C GLY A 97 -9.38 -4.43 -1.14
N ARG A 98 -8.92 -5.62 -1.50
CA ARG A 98 -7.75 -5.81 -2.37
C ARG A 98 -7.97 -5.12 -3.72
N GLY A 99 -7.07 -4.21 -4.06
CA GLY A 99 -7.17 -3.40 -5.28
C GLY A 99 -7.90 -2.06 -5.11
N SER A 100 -8.32 -1.70 -3.89
CA SER A 100 -8.95 -0.41 -3.60
C SER A 100 -7.99 0.77 -3.75
N ARG A 101 -8.56 1.91 -4.13
CA ARG A 101 -7.95 3.24 -4.09
C ARG A 101 -8.53 3.97 -2.89
N VAL A 102 -7.79 3.97 -1.79
CA VAL A 102 -8.26 4.53 -0.51
C VAL A 102 -7.56 5.85 -0.25
N LEU A 103 -8.33 6.89 0.04
CA LEU A 103 -7.79 8.18 0.43
C LEU A 103 -8.30 8.58 1.81
N ILE A 104 -7.37 8.80 2.74
CA ILE A 104 -7.64 9.38 4.05
C ILE A 104 -7.50 10.89 3.93
N THR A 105 -8.60 11.62 4.09
CA THR A 105 -8.65 13.07 3.93
C THR A 105 -8.92 13.78 5.25
N GLY A 106 -8.65 15.07 5.28
CA GLY A 106 -8.90 15.92 6.42
C GLY A 106 -7.89 17.06 6.53
N ARG A 107 -8.24 18.08 7.30
CA ARG A 107 -7.36 19.24 7.58
C ARG A 107 -6.08 18.79 8.31
N ALA A 108 -5.13 19.71 8.46
CA ALA A 108 -4.00 19.49 9.36
C ALA A 108 -4.49 19.09 10.76
N GLN A 109 -3.76 18.18 11.41
CA GLN A 109 -4.08 17.65 12.74
C GLN A 109 -5.36 16.82 12.84
N ALA A 110 -5.96 16.40 11.71
CA ALA A 110 -7.10 15.48 11.73
C ALA A 110 -6.74 14.03 12.09
N GLY A 111 -5.45 13.68 12.20
CA GLY A 111 -5.00 12.33 12.55
C GLY A 111 -4.75 11.42 11.35
N LYS A 112 -4.51 11.97 10.14
CA LYS A 112 -4.28 11.19 8.91
C LYS A 112 -3.09 10.24 9.02
N THR A 113 -1.91 10.76 9.38
CA THR A 113 -0.67 9.98 9.57
C THR A 113 -0.86 8.88 10.62
N GLU A 114 -1.50 9.21 11.75
CA GLU A 114 -1.77 8.23 12.81
C GLU A 114 -2.70 7.11 12.33
N SER A 115 -3.75 7.46 11.57
CA SER A 115 -4.64 6.45 10.97
C SER A 115 -3.89 5.55 9.98
N LEU A 116 -2.99 6.11 9.16
CA LEU A 116 -2.13 5.33 8.26
C LEU A 116 -1.18 4.40 9.03
N ARG A 117 -0.55 4.87 10.11
CA ARG A 117 0.33 4.03 10.96
C ARG A 117 -0.42 2.83 11.53
N ARG A 118 -1.61 3.05 12.09
CA ARG A 118 -2.45 1.97 12.63
C ARG A 118 -2.91 0.99 11.55
N LEU A 119 -3.26 1.50 10.36
CA LEU A 119 -3.60 0.65 9.22
C LEU A 119 -2.38 -0.16 8.76
N ALA A 120 -1.18 0.45 8.71
CA ALA A 120 0.04 -0.25 8.37
C ALA A 120 0.34 -1.41 9.33
N ALA A 121 0.20 -1.19 10.64
CA ALA A 121 0.38 -2.22 11.65
C ALA A 121 -0.65 -3.35 11.51
N ALA A 122 -1.94 -3.02 11.33
CA ALA A 122 -3.01 -4.00 11.22
C ALA A 122 -2.93 -4.84 9.92
N ILE A 123 -2.50 -4.23 8.80
CA ILE A 123 -2.40 -4.90 7.50
C ILE A 123 -1.05 -5.62 7.36
N GLY A 124 0.04 -5.01 7.85
CA GLY A 124 1.39 -5.57 7.74
C GLY A 124 1.60 -6.90 8.49
N GLY A 125 0.73 -7.21 9.46
CA GLY A 125 0.72 -8.50 10.16
C GLY A 125 0.01 -9.64 9.43
N GLN A 126 -0.55 -9.41 8.24
CA GLN A 126 -1.23 -10.44 7.45
C GLN A 126 -0.23 -11.18 6.56
N ASP A 127 -0.14 -12.51 6.70
CA ASP A 127 0.88 -13.35 6.04
C ASP A 127 0.86 -13.28 4.50
N ASP A 128 -0.29 -13.01 3.90
CA ASP A 128 -0.52 -13.00 2.46
C ASP A 128 -0.42 -11.61 1.83
N VAL A 129 -0.05 -10.59 2.62
CA VAL A 129 0.06 -9.19 2.18
C VAL A 129 1.52 -8.74 2.17
N GLN A 130 1.93 -8.10 1.09
CA GLN A 130 3.20 -7.38 1.03
C GLN A 130 2.95 -5.89 1.23
N LEU A 131 3.43 -5.36 2.37
CA LEU A 131 3.32 -3.94 2.68
C LEU A 131 4.49 -3.16 2.06
N LEU A 132 4.18 -2.10 1.33
CA LEU A 132 5.12 -1.11 0.83
C LEU A 132 4.78 0.25 1.47
N LEU A 133 5.71 0.81 2.24
CA LEU A 133 5.53 2.09 2.88
C LEU A 133 6.29 3.18 2.12
N ALA A 134 5.61 4.22 1.68
CA ALA A 134 6.18 5.40 1.03
C ALA A 134 5.91 6.64 1.89
N LEU A 135 6.94 7.14 2.54
CA LEU A 135 6.90 8.38 3.32
C LEU A 135 7.45 9.50 2.44
N VAL A 136 6.60 10.37 1.94
CA VAL A 136 6.97 11.42 0.99
C VAL A 136 6.48 12.78 1.47
N GLY A 137 7.42 13.64 1.82
CA GLY A 137 7.11 14.96 2.36
C GLY A 137 6.67 14.97 3.82
N VAL A 138 7.08 13.96 4.60
CA VAL A 138 6.79 13.84 6.03
C VAL A 138 7.81 14.62 6.88
N ARG A 139 7.47 14.87 8.13
CA ARG A 139 8.42 15.42 9.11
C ARG A 139 9.49 14.38 9.43
N PRO A 140 10.78 14.77 9.46
CA PRO A 140 11.86 13.81 9.73
C PRO A 140 11.68 13.03 11.04
N GLU A 141 11.16 13.68 12.07
CA GLU A 141 10.92 13.10 13.40
C GLU A 141 9.80 12.05 13.41
N GLU A 142 8.92 12.07 12.42
CA GLU A 142 7.82 11.09 12.30
C GLU A 142 8.26 9.77 11.62
N ILE A 143 9.41 9.79 10.90
CA ILE A 143 9.89 8.58 10.18
C ILE A 143 10.19 7.43 11.13
N PRO A 144 10.89 7.61 12.27
CA PRO A 144 11.18 6.51 13.19
C PRO A 144 9.95 5.95 13.93
N GLU A 145 8.82 6.65 13.90
CA GLU A 145 7.59 6.22 14.57
C GLU A 145 6.83 5.11 13.82
N TRP A 146 7.25 4.79 12.60
CA TRP A 146 6.67 3.70 11.81
C TRP A 146 7.32 2.37 12.17
N GLU A 147 6.52 1.35 12.47
CA GLU A 147 7.01 0.00 12.76
C GLU A 147 7.55 -0.68 11.51
N ALA A 148 6.92 -0.44 10.37
CA ALA A 148 7.35 -0.99 9.09
C ALA A 148 8.48 -0.16 8.48
N GLU A 149 9.52 -0.84 7.98
CA GLU A 149 10.61 -0.19 7.25
C GLU A 149 10.08 0.43 5.94
N PRO A 150 10.29 1.75 5.71
CA PRO A 150 9.79 2.37 4.50
C PRO A 150 10.59 1.95 3.26
N ALA A 151 9.90 1.61 2.19
CA ALA A 151 10.48 1.40 0.87
C ALA A 151 11.04 2.71 0.27
N ALA A 152 10.47 3.85 0.68
CA ALA A 152 11.01 5.18 0.40
C ALA A 152 10.65 6.13 1.55
N ALA A 153 11.63 6.95 1.98
CA ALA A 153 11.41 7.99 2.99
C ALA A 153 12.09 9.28 2.56
N LEU A 154 11.30 10.33 2.38
CA LEU A 154 11.75 11.67 2.05
C LEU A 154 11.08 12.69 2.95
N SER A 155 11.88 13.55 3.56
CA SER A 155 11.35 14.63 4.39
C SER A 155 10.68 15.71 3.56
N LEU A 156 9.91 16.56 4.22
CA LEU A 156 9.26 17.73 3.62
C LEU A 156 10.24 18.74 3.00
N ALA A 157 11.54 18.68 3.33
CA ALA A 157 12.58 19.52 2.73
C ALA A 157 13.01 19.02 1.32
N ALA A 158 12.63 17.80 0.93
CA ALA A 158 12.92 17.28 -0.39
C ALA A 158 12.07 18.02 -1.46
N SER A 159 12.64 18.15 -2.68
CA SER A 159 11.90 18.75 -3.79
C SER A 159 10.67 17.92 -4.18
N ALA A 160 9.64 18.57 -4.73
CA ALA A 160 8.44 17.89 -5.22
C ALA A 160 8.75 16.80 -6.26
N ASP A 161 9.75 17.04 -7.13
CA ASP A 161 10.21 16.06 -8.12
C ASP A 161 10.85 14.83 -7.46
N ALA A 162 11.67 15.03 -6.43
CA ALA A 162 12.28 13.92 -5.70
C ALA A 162 11.20 13.08 -4.97
N GLN A 163 10.21 13.74 -4.37
CA GLN A 163 9.06 13.09 -3.73
C GLN A 163 8.25 12.28 -4.75
N ALA A 164 7.95 12.87 -5.91
CA ALA A 164 7.21 12.21 -6.98
C ALA A 164 7.96 11.00 -7.54
N GLN A 165 9.28 11.10 -7.77
CA GLN A 165 10.11 9.99 -8.24
C GLN A 165 10.19 8.84 -7.22
N ALA A 166 10.28 9.16 -5.92
CA ALA A 166 10.28 8.15 -4.88
C ALA A 166 8.94 7.41 -4.82
N LEU A 167 7.82 8.15 -4.88
CA LEU A 167 6.49 7.56 -4.95
C LEU A 167 6.32 6.67 -6.18
N GLU A 168 6.74 7.13 -7.37
CA GLU A 168 6.62 6.37 -8.62
C GLU A 168 7.39 5.03 -8.53
N ARG A 169 8.61 5.03 -7.95
CA ARG A 169 9.38 3.79 -7.76
C ARG A 169 8.65 2.78 -6.86
N VAL A 170 8.04 3.23 -5.76
CA VAL A 170 7.29 2.35 -4.85
C VAL A 170 6.04 1.79 -5.55
N ILE A 171 5.31 2.61 -6.27
CA ILE A 171 4.13 2.18 -7.02
C ILE A 171 4.50 1.20 -8.14
N ASP A 172 5.58 1.44 -8.87
CA ASP A 172 6.05 0.52 -9.92
C ASP A 172 6.52 -0.82 -9.33
N GLN A 173 7.17 -0.81 -8.16
CA GLN A 173 7.45 -2.04 -7.42
C GLN A 173 6.15 -2.80 -7.10
N GLY A 174 5.15 -2.11 -6.56
CA GLY A 174 3.85 -2.71 -6.24
C GLY A 174 3.14 -3.30 -7.46
N ARG A 175 3.18 -2.61 -8.61
CA ARG A 175 2.62 -3.12 -9.87
C ARG A 175 3.29 -4.43 -10.32
N ARG A 176 4.63 -4.50 -10.26
CA ARG A 176 5.38 -5.69 -10.67
C ARG A 176 5.09 -6.88 -9.76
N LEU A 177 5.03 -6.65 -8.45
CA LEU A 177 4.68 -7.69 -7.47
C LEU A 177 3.24 -8.19 -7.69
N ALA A 178 2.30 -7.26 -7.88
CA ALA A 178 0.89 -7.62 -8.14
C ALA A 178 0.70 -8.37 -9.46
N ALA A 179 1.41 -7.98 -10.52
CA ALA A 179 1.39 -8.72 -11.79
C ALA A 179 1.90 -10.16 -11.66
N ARG A 180 2.74 -10.41 -10.65
CA ARG A 180 3.28 -11.74 -10.33
C ARG A 180 2.44 -12.54 -9.32
N GLY A 181 1.24 -12.04 -9.01
CA GLY A 181 0.28 -12.73 -8.16
C GLY A 181 0.33 -12.33 -6.68
N ALA A 182 1.20 -11.39 -6.27
CA ALA A 182 1.23 -10.92 -4.90
C ALA A 182 0.05 -9.99 -4.58
N HIS A 183 -0.41 -9.99 -3.32
CA HIS A 183 -1.34 -8.98 -2.80
C HIS A 183 -0.53 -7.88 -2.11
N VAL A 184 -0.45 -6.72 -2.76
CA VAL A 184 0.39 -5.60 -2.33
C VAL A 184 -0.47 -4.49 -1.78
N VAL A 185 -0.08 -3.94 -0.64
CA VAL A 185 -0.65 -2.70 -0.08
C VAL A 185 0.45 -1.65 -0.03
N ALA A 186 0.27 -0.59 -0.82
CA ALA A 186 1.13 0.59 -0.77
C ALA A 186 0.47 1.65 0.13
N ILE A 187 1.10 1.95 1.27
CA ILE A 187 0.70 3.04 2.15
C ILE A 187 1.56 4.25 1.83
N VAL A 188 0.92 5.40 1.59
CA VAL A 188 1.56 6.64 1.16
C VAL A 188 1.20 7.79 2.10
N ASP A 189 2.17 8.33 2.79
CA ASP A 189 2.05 9.54 3.60
C ASP A 189 3.11 10.57 3.17
N ALA A 190 2.74 11.71 2.58
CA ALA A 190 1.45 12.20 2.14
C ALA A 190 1.50 12.55 0.63
N LEU A 191 0.34 12.64 -0.03
CA LEU A 191 0.27 13.06 -1.43
C LEU A 191 0.27 14.59 -1.64
N ASP A 192 0.13 15.37 -0.55
CA ASP A 192 0.01 16.83 -0.63
C ASP A 192 1.26 17.54 -1.21
N GLY A 193 2.44 16.96 -1.02
CA GLY A 193 3.71 17.49 -1.56
C GLY A 193 4.02 17.06 -3.00
N VAL A 194 3.20 16.16 -3.57
CA VAL A 194 3.40 15.62 -4.92
C VAL A 194 2.51 16.37 -5.90
N PRO A 195 2.98 16.70 -7.12
CA PRO A 195 2.13 17.29 -8.16
C PRO A 195 0.83 16.49 -8.37
N SER A 196 -0.31 17.16 -8.41
CA SER A 196 -1.64 16.51 -8.33
C SER A 196 -1.89 15.46 -9.41
N HIS A 197 -1.35 15.63 -10.63
CA HIS A 197 -1.47 14.66 -11.71
C HIS A 197 -0.66 13.38 -11.43
N LEU A 198 0.50 13.47 -10.75
CA LEU A 198 1.33 12.34 -10.34
C LEU A 198 0.73 11.64 -9.12
N ALA A 199 0.20 12.40 -8.16
CA ALA A 199 -0.54 11.86 -7.02
C ALA A 199 -1.76 11.04 -7.49
N ARG A 200 -2.53 11.58 -8.44
CA ARG A 200 -3.66 10.87 -9.07
C ARG A 200 -3.21 9.63 -9.84
N LYS A 201 -2.09 9.70 -10.59
CA LYS A 201 -1.50 8.56 -11.29
C LYS A 201 -1.11 7.43 -10.33
N ALA A 202 -0.49 7.79 -9.20
CA ALA A 202 -0.08 6.83 -8.16
C ALA A 202 -1.29 6.15 -7.52
N LEU A 203 -2.30 6.92 -7.10
CA LEU A 203 -3.55 6.37 -6.55
C LEU A 203 -4.28 5.51 -7.59
N GLY A 204 -4.36 5.97 -8.84
CA GLY A 204 -5.00 5.27 -9.96
C GLY A 204 -4.32 3.98 -10.40
N ALA A 205 -3.11 3.70 -9.90
CA ALA A 205 -2.41 2.44 -10.15
C ALA A 205 -3.06 1.25 -9.45
N ALA A 206 -3.78 1.48 -8.35
CA ALA A 206 -4.40 0.39 -7.59
C ALA A 206 -5.50 -0.31 -8.40
N ARG A 207 -5.46 -1.64 -8.39
CA ARG A 207 -6.46 -2.52 -9.01
C ARG A 207 -6.41 -3.93 -8.46
N SER A 208 -7.53 -4.63 -8.55
CA SER A 208 -7.64 -6.06 -8.35
C SER A 208 -7.51 -6.77 -9.70
N ILE A 209 -6.61 -7.74 -9.81
CA ILE A 209 -6.42 -8.56 -11.00
C ILE A 209 -7.31 -9.79 -10.83
N ARG A 210 -8.14 -10.11 -11.83
CA ARG A 210 -8.97 -11.31 -11.79
C ARG A 210 -8.09 -12.56 -11.77
N ASP A 211 -8.37 -13.45 -10.83
CA ASP A 211 -7.62 -14.69 -10.63
C ASP A 211 -6.10 -14.48 -10.46
N GLY A 212 -5.71 -13.33 -9.88
CA GLY A 212 -4.33 -12.92 -9.72
C GLY A 212 -4.09 -12.09 -8.47
N GLY A 213 -2.98 -11.36 -8.46
CA GLY A 213 -2.62 -10.46 -7.37
C GLY A 213 -3.45 -9.18 -7.32
N SER A 214 -3.07 -8.28 -6.44
CA SER A 214 -3.70 -6.96 -6.33
C SER A 214 -2.70 -5.89 -5.89
N LEU A 215 -2.91 -4.67 -6.34
CA LEU A 215 -2.27 -3.49 -5.78
C LEU A 215 -3.36 -2.63 -5.14
N THR A 216 -3.31 -2.48 -3.82
CA THR A 216 -4.12 -1.54 -3.06
C THR A 216 -3.27 -0.32 -2.73
N VAL A 217 -3.79 0.87 -2.91
CA VAL A 217 -3.11 2.12 -2.49
C VAL A 217 -3.95 2.79 -1.42
N ILE A 218 -3.35 3.03 -0.27
CA ILE A 218 -3.94 3.77 0.86
C ILE A 218 -3.07 4.99 1.09
N ALA A 219 -3.61 6.17 0.85
CA ALA A 219 -2.83 7.40 0.92
C ALA A 219 -3.52 8.47 1.77
N SER A 220 -2.74 9.45 2.25
CA SER A 220 -3.27 10.66 2.86
C SER A 220 -3.17 11.85 1.94
N ALA A 221 -4.20 12.73 2.00
CA ALA A 221 -4.21 14.03 1.34
C ALA A 221 -5.14 15.01 2.09
N ALA A 222 -5.05 16.29 1.79
CA ALA A 222 -5.94 17.30 2.36
C ALA A 222 -7.38 17.17 1.84
N ALA A 223 -7.54 16.76 0.58
CA ALA A 223 -8.84 16.62 -0.11
C ALA A 223 -8.81 15.47 -1.13
N PRO A 224 -9.97 15.00 -1.60
CA PRO A 224 -10.07 14.01 -2.66
C PRO A 224 -9.39 14.46 -3.95
N LEU A 225 -8.73 13.49 -4.64
CA LEU A 225 -8.00 13.71 -5.90
C LEU A 225 -8.84 13.39 -7.14
N GLY A 226 -9.92 12.59 -6.95
CA GLY A 226 -10.74 11.99 -8.01
C GLY A 226 -10.19 10.64 -8.47
N GLY A 227 -11.09 9.64 -8.52
CA GLY A 227 -10.77 8.26 -8.90
C GLY A 227 -10.62 7.28 -7.73
N GLU A 228 -10.86 7.73 -6.50
CA GLU A 228 -10.93 6.88 -5.31
C GLU A 228 -12.02 5.81 -5.45
N THR A 229 -11.86 4.69 -4.77
CA THR A 229 -12.95 3.74 -4.50
C THR A 229 -13.46 3.90 -3.07
N THR A 230 -12.65 4.49 -2.19
CA THR A 230 -13.01 4.73 -0.79
C THR A 230 -12.37 6.04 -0.32
N VAL A 231 -13.16 6.88 0.32
CA VAL A 231 -12.70 8.08 1.01
C VAL A 231 -13.03 7.95 2.49
N VAL A 232 -12.01 8.11 3.31
CA VAL A 232 -12.09 8.17 4.78
C VAL A 232 -11.83 9.63 5.17
N ALA A 233 -12.86 10.39 5.40
CA ALA A 233 -12.74 11.79 5.83
C ALA A 233 -12.63 11.87 7.35
N LEU A 234 -11.60 12.56 7.85
CA LEU A 234 -11.37 12.77 9.27
C LEU A 234 -11.72 14.20 9.68
N ASP A 235 -12.36 14.34 10.82
CA ASP A 235 -12.73 15.64 11.40
C ASP A 235 -11.67 16.08 12.44
N ALA A 236 -10.95 17.16 12.10
CA ALA A 236 -9.93 17.74 12.97
C ALA A 236 -10.51 18.32 14.27
N SER A 237 -11.78 18.70 14.32
CA SER A 237 -12.43 19.22 15.54
C SER A 237 -12.68 18.10 16.54
N LEU A 238 -13.10 16.93 16.05
CA LEU A 238 -13.25 15.72 16.89
C LEU A 238 -11.89 15.25 17.42
N THR A 239 -10.88 15.20 16.55
CA THR A 239 -9.52 14.82 16.93
C THR A 239 -8.97 15.79 17.99
N GLY A 240 -9.10 17.10 17.78
CA GLY A 240 -8.63 18.12 18.72
C GLY A 240 -9.35 18.07 20.07
N ALA A 241 -10.59 17.59 20.10
CA ALA A 241 -11.36 17.37 21.34
C ALA A 241 -11.13 15.99 21.97
N GLY A 242 -10.23 15.16 21.41
CA GLY A 242 -9.98 13.79 21.88
C GLY A 242 -11.17 12.83 21.70
N ARG A 243 -12.07 13.13 20.76
CA ARG A 243 -13.27 12.33 20.50
C ARG A 243 -13.02 11.39 19.32
N PHE A 244 -13.07 10.08 19.58
CA PHE A 244 -12.83 9.03 18.59
C PHE A 244 -14.00 8.04 18.49
N PRO A 245 -14.28 7.49 17.29
CA PRO A 245 -13.60 7.76 16.02
C PRO A 245 -13.86 9.18 15.50
N ALA A 246 -12.83 9.83 14.98
CA ALA A 246 -12.93 11.18 14.41
C ALA A 246 -13.30 11.13 12.92
N LEU A 247 -14.25 10.26 12.55
CA LEU A 247 -14.70 10.04 11.19
C LEU A 247 -15.86 10.96 10.83
N ASP A 248 -15.71 11.73 9.75
CA ASP A 248 -16.81 12.48 9.14
C ASP A 248 -17.56 11.58 8.15
N LEU A 249 -18.69 11.01 8.58
CA LEU A 249 -19.51 10.12 7.76
C LEU A 249 -20.17 10.85 6.58
N THR A 250 -20.35 12.16 6.67
CA THR A 250 -21.00 12.95 5.60
C THR A 250 -20.08 13.09 4.38
N GLN A 251 -18.77 13.09 4.61
CA GLN A 251 -17.73 13.20 3.59
C GLN A 251 -17.07 11.85 3.26
N SER A 252 -17.32 10.80 4.05
CA SER A 252 -16.75 9.48 3.87
C SER A 252 -17.64 8.61 3.00
N TRP A 253 -17.03 7.79 2.12
CA TRP A 253 -17.80 6.90 1.25
C TRP A 253 -16.95 5.73 0.73
N THR A 254 -17.64 4.66 0.29
CA THR A 254 -17.07 3.54 -0.44
C THR A 254 -17.93 3.27 -1.68
N MET A 255 -17.28 3.09 -2.82
CA MET A 255 -17.91 2.70 -4.07
C MET A 255 -18.25 1.22 -4.02
N ARG A 256 -19.51 0.85 -4.36
CA ARG A 256 -19.96 -0.55 -4.42
C ARG A 256 -19.71 -1.31 -3.11
N PRO A 257 -20.12 -0.77 -1.93
CA PRO A 257 -19.86 -1.41 -0.64
C PRO A 257 -20.48 -2.80 -0.54
N GLU A 258 -21.55 -3.08 -1.26
CA GLU A 258 -22.23 -4.40 -1.31
C GLU A 258 -21.28 -5.52 -1.78
N LEU A 259 -20.28 -5.23 -2.60
CA LEU A 259 -19.29 -6.20 -3.04
C LEU A 259 -18.31 -6.61 -1.92
N LEU A 260 -18.20 -5.80 -0.87
CA LEU A 260 -17.27 -5.99 0.24
C LEU A 260 -17.96 -6.47 1.52
N VAL A 261 -19.20 -6.03 1.77
CA VAL A 261 -19.92 -6.30 3.02
C VAL A 261 -21.30 -6.94 2.80
N GLY A 262 -21.67 -7.23 1.56
CA GLY A 262 -23.00 -7.70 1.18
C GLY A 262 -24.07 -6.61 1.27
N ASP A 263 -25.29 -6.93 0.79
CA ASP A 263 -26.40 -5.96 0.73
C ASP A 263 -26.79 -5.45 2.11
N ALA A 264 -26.93 -6.33 3.10
CA ALA A 264 -27.28 -5.94 4.47
C ALA A 264 -26.23 -5.00 5.11
N GLY A 265 -24.95 -5.24 4.85
CA GLY A 265 -23.87 -4.36 5.30
C GLY A 265 -23.94 -3.00 4.63
N ALA A 266 -24.18 -2.95 3.33
CA ALA A 266 -24.33 -1.71 2.56
C ALA A 266 -25.52 -0.87 3.03
N GLU A 267 -26.67 -1.51 3.33
CA GLU A 267 -27.84 -0.86 3.94
C GLU A 267 -27.53 -0.29 5.33
N GLY A 268 -26.76 -1.03 6.15
CA GLY A 268 -26.31 -0.55 7.46
C GLY A 268 -25.46 0.71 7.36
N ILE A 269 -24.51 0.75 6.39
CA ILE A 269 -23.68 1.93 6.10
C ILE A 269 -24.56 3.11 5.65
N ALA A 270 -25.53 2.88 4.76
CA ALA A 270 -26.44 3.91 4.27
C ALA A 270 -27.26 4.52 5.43
N ARG A 271 -27.80 3.69 6.34
CA ARG A 271 -28.51 4.18 7.54
C ARG A 271 -27.63 5.03 8.44
N ALA A 272 -26.42 4.55 8.76
CA ALA A 272 -25.49 5.31 9.60
C ALA A 272 -25.15 6.69 9.01
N ARG A 273 -25.04 6.81 7.68
CA ARG A 273 -24.84 8.09 7.00
C ARG A 273 -26.06 9.00 7.09
N THR A 274 -27.25 8.46 6.87
CA THR A 274 -28.52 9.20 7.00
C THR A 274 -28.67 9.76 8.41
N GLU A 275 -28.41 8.97 9.43
CA GLU A 275 -28.42 9.40 10.84
C GLU A 275 -27.40 10.51 11.11
N ALA A 276 -26.17 10.40 10.54
CA ALA A 276 -25.13 11.43 10.66
C ALA A 276 -25.52 12.75 9.99
N LEU A 277 -26.33 12.72 8.92
CA LEU A 277 -26.86 13.89 8.25
C LEU A 277 -28.04 14.53 8.99
N GLY A 278 -28.59 13.89 10.00
CA GLY A 278 -29.72 14.39 10.78
C GLY A 278 -31.06 14.37 10.03
N THR A 279 -31.19 13.46 9.04
CA THR A 279 -32.39 13.28 8.20
C THR A 279 -33.06 11.94 8.44
#